data_511972926a95501bb722bb9b34585cd9
#
_entry.id   511972926a95501bb722bb9b34585cd9
#
_cell.length_a   1.000
_cell.length_b   1.000
_cell.length_c   1.000
_cell.angle_alpha   90.00
_cell.angle_beta   90.00
_cell.angle_gamma   90.00
#
_symmetry.space_group_name_H-M   'P 1'
#
loop_
_entity.id
_entity.type
_entity.pdbx_description
1 polymer ?
#
loop_
_entity_poly.entity_id
_entity_poly.type
_entity_poly.pdbx_seq_one_letter_code
_entity_poly.pdbx_strand_id
1 'polypeptide(L)'
;DSAVQIPYTTGERLVSSKDLSMIGVSAQSAEDITLTQTQIKLAMRPKYGSEFSSMTQDQILGMVDILVNTMTYMLAGIASISLLVGGIGIMNIMLVSVSERTREIGIRKAVGARTYDILLQFVIEALVLSILGGGLGIAFGALGAWLISFVLATKVTLWSVLVAFFFSAGIGVFFGVYPAYKASKLDPIEALRYE
;
A
#
# COMPACT_ATOMS: atom_id res chain seq x y z
N ASP A 1 -14.10 -27.27 -2.15
CA ASP A 1 -15.25 -27.18 -1.21
C ASP A 1 -16.15 -28.36 -1.43
N SER A 2 -16.08 -29.36 -0.53
CA SER A 2 -16.94 -30.55 -0.55
C SER A 2 -18.15 -30.32 0.36
N ALA A 3 -19.05 -29.40 -0.03
CA ALA A 3 -20.33 -29.26 0.61
C ALA A 3 -21.29 -30.31 0.06
N VAL A 4 -21.85 -31.13 0.93
CA VAL A 4 -22.88 -32.12 0.56
C VAL A 4 -24.24 -31.51 0.84
N GLN A 5 -25.05 -31.34 -0.20
CA GLN A 5 -26.44 -30.88 -0.07
C GLN A 5 -27.32 -32.10 0.19
N ILE A 6 -28.05 -32.05 1.29
CA ILE A 6 -29.02 -33.09 1.64
C ILE A 6 -30.40 -32.46 1.83
N PRO A 7 -31.50 -33.18 1.57
CA PRO A 7 -32.85 -32.71 1.87
C PRO A 7 -33.01 -32.36 3.35
N TYR A 8 -33.74 -31.27 3.65
CA TYR A 8 -33.99 -30.80 5.02
C TYR A 8 -34.47 -31.91 5.96
N THR A 9 -35.41 -32.73 5.51
CA THR A 9 -35.96 -33.86 6.29
C THR A 9 -34.92 -34.92 6.65
N THR A 10 -33.90 -35.10 5.83
CA THR A 10 -32.78 -35.98 6.11
C THR A 10 -31.80 -35.32 7.09
N GLY A 11 -31.55 -34.02 6.94
CA GLY A 11 -30.74 -33.24 7.87
C GLY A 11 -31.30 -33.22 9.29
N GLU A 12 -32.61 -33.03 9.44
CA GLU A 12 -33.31 -33.04 10.72
C GLU A 12 -33.14 -34.37 11.48
N ARG A 13 -33.11 -35.49 10.76
CA ARG A 13 -32.86 -36.82 11.35
C ARG A 13 -31.41 -37.03 11.76
N LEU A 14 -30.45 -36.44 11.04
CA LEU A 14 -29.02 -36.62 11.31
C LEU A 14 -28.53 -35.72 12.45
N VAL A 15 -29.02 -34.49 12.53
CA VAL A 15 -28.51 -33.49 13.48
C VAL A 15 -29.35 -33.41 14.75
N SER A 16 -30.54 -34.05 14.81
CA SER A 16 -31.47 -34.00 15.93
C SER A 16 -31.90 -32.60 16.37
N SER A 17 -31.70 -31.59 15.53
CA SER A 17 -32.08 -30.20 15.75
C SER A 17 -33.17 -29.79 14.77
N LYS A 18 -34.19 -29.11 15.29
CA LYS A 18 -35.27 -28.53 14.49
C LYS A 18 -34.99 -27.08 14.12
N ASP A 19 -33.91 -26.52 14.61
CA ASP A 19 -33.57 -25.11 14.41
C ASP A 19 -32.80 -24.92 13.09
N LEU A 20 -33.30 -24.01 12.26
CA LEU A 20 -32.66 -23.60 11.04
C LEU A 20 -31.68 -22.46 11.35
N SER A 21 -30.40 -22.65 11.07
CA SER A 21 -29.39 -21.62 11.25
C SER A 21 -29.42 -20.56 10.15
N MET A 22 -29.85 -20.91 8.94
CA MET A 22 -29.90 -20.01 7.80
C MET A 22 -30.95 -20.43 6.79
N ILE A 23 -31.65 -19.46 6.21
CA ILE A 23 -32.57 -19.64 5.09
C ILE A 23 -32.10 -18.73 3.95
N GLY A 24 -31.69 -19.33 2.82
CA GLY A 24 -31.38 -18.61 1.59
C GLY A 24 -32.67 -18.34 0.80
N VAL A 25 -32.90 -17.08 0.44
CA VAL A 25 -34.03 -16.66 -0.39
C VAL A 25 -33.48 -15.96 -1.64
N SER A 26 -34.05 -16.32 -2.79
CA SER A 26 -33.70 -15.70 -4.08
C SER A 26 -34.81 -14.74 -4.50
N ALA A 27 -34.46 -13.50 -4.84
CA ALA A 27 -35.36 -12.54 -5.47
C ALA A 27 -35.42 -12.81 -6.99
N GLN A 28 -36.52 -12.42 -7.63
CA GLN A 28 -36.71 -12.62 -9.07
C GLN A 28 -35.84 -11.67 -9.90
N SER A 29 -35.59 -10.45 -9.39
CA SER A 29 -34.71 -9.48 -10.03
C SER A 29 -33.84 -8.76 -8.98
N ALA A 30 -32.75 -8.12 -9.42
CA ALA A 30 -31.90 -7.33 -8.54
C ALA A 30 -32.62 -6.11 -7.96
N GLU A 31 -33.60 -5.56 -8.68
CA GLU A 31 -34.41 -4.41 -8.22
C GLU A 31 -35.37 -4.79 -7.10
N ASP A 32 -35.79 -6.06 -7.04
CA ASP A 32 -36.75 -6.56 -6.02
C ASP A 32 -36.10 -6.98 -4.70
N ILE A 33 -34.75 -6.96 -4.60
CA ILE A 33 -34.04 -7.43 -3.40
C ILE A 33 -34.50 -6.68 -2.15
N THR A 34 -34.58 -5.35 -2.23
CA THR A 34 -34.96 -4.49 -1.10
C THR A 34 -36.44 -4.76 -0.66
N LEU A 35 -37.30 -4.92 -1.65
CA LEU A 35 -38.73 -5.21 -1.44
C LEU A 35 -38.90 -6.61 -0.82
N THR A 36 -38.21 -7.60 -1.37
CA THR A 36 -38.18 -8.97 -0.85
C THR A 36 -37.65 -9.02 0.58
N GLN A 37 -36.56 -8.31 0.88
CA GLN A 37 -36.03 -8.22 2.24
C GLN A 37 -37.04 -7.63 3.21
N THR A 38 -37.76 -6.59 2.78
CA THR A 38 -38.78 -5.95 3.61
C THR A 38 -39.96 -6.91 3.88
N GLN A 39 -40.40 -7.64 2.86
CA GLN A 39 -41.45 -8.65 3.01
C GLN A 39 -41.03 -9.78 3.95
N ILE A 40 -39.80 -10.28 3.84
CA ILE A 40 -39.26 -11.29 4.75
C ILE A 40 -39.23 -10.76 6.20
N LYS A 41 -38.75 -9.52 6.41
CA LYS A 41 -38.77 -8.90 7.75
C LYS A 41 -40.17 -8.79 8.33
N LEU A 42 -41.14 -8.38 7.53
CA LEU A 42 -42.53 -8.28 7.98
C LEU A 42 -43.14 -9.64 8.30
N ALA A 43 -42.84 -10.68 7.52
CA ALA A 43 -43.36 -12.03 7.74
C ALA A 43 -42.72 -12.73 8.96
N MET A 44 -41.41 -12.50 9.20
CA MET A 44 -40.66 -13.20 10.24
C MET A 44 -40.70 -12.49 11.61
N ARG A 45 -40.81 -11.16 11.64
CA ARG A 45 -40.79 -10.35 12.86
C ARG A 45 -41.85 -10.75 13.90
N PRO A 46 -43.09 -11.08 13.53
CA PRO A 46 -44.10 -11.50 14.53
C PRO A 46 -43.75 -12.82 15.23
N LYS A 47 -42.97 -13.70 14.56
CA LYS A 47 -42.67 -15.04 15.09
C LYS A 47 -41.31 -15.10 15.78
N TYR A 48 -40.32 -14.36 15.30
CA TYR A 48 -38.92 -14.44 15.77
C TYR A 48 -38.40 -13.14 16.41
N GLY A 49 -39.16 -12.07 16.39
CA GLY A 49 -38.85 -10.82 17.09
C GLY A 49 -37.52 -10.17 16.59
N SER A 50 -36.68 -9.81 17.55
CA SER A 50 -35.36 -9.20 17.31
C SER A 50 -34.24 -10.22 17.04
N GLU A 51 -34.48 -11.50 17.22
CA GLU A 51 -33.50 -12.57 16.99
C GLU A 51 -33.29 -12.87 15.49
N PHE A 52 -34.22 -12.38 14.66
CA PHE A 52 -34.13 -12.55 13.22
C PHE A 52 -33.29 -11.45 12.57
N SER A 53 -32.21 -11.84 11.90
CA SER A 53 -31.37 -10.97 11.10
C SER A 53 -31.48 -11.36 9.62
N SER A 54 -31.65 -10.39 8.72
CA SER A 54 -31.61 -10.62 7.27
C SER A 54 -30.53 -9.79 6.65
N MET A 55 -29.65 -10.44 5.90
CA MET A 55 -28.56 -9.78 5.14
C MET A 55 -28.76 -10.03 3.66
N THR A 56 -28.54 -9.01 2.86
CA THR A 56 -28.45 -9.15 1.40
C THR A 56 -27.02 -9.45 0.98
N GLN A 57 -26.85 -10.02 -0.21
CA GLN A 57 -25.52 -10.26 -0.78
C GLN A 57 -24.71 -8.97 -0.89
N ASP A 58 -25.35 -7.86 -1.28
CA ASP A 58 -24.70 -6.54 -1.38
C ASP A 58 -24.21 -6.03 -0.02
N GLN A 59 -24.96 -6.29 1.05
CA GLN A 59 -24.52 -5.94 2.41
C GLN A 59 -23.29 -6.74 2.84
N ILE A 60 -23.24 -8.02 2.49
CA ILE A 60 -22.06 -8.87 2.77
C ILE A 60 -20.85 -8.39 1.96
N LEU A 61 -21.04 -8.12 0.67
CA LEU A 61 -19.98 -7.57 -0.19
C LEU A 61 -19.50 -6.20 0.33
N GLY A 62 -20.41 -5.34 0.74
CA GLY A 62 -20.07 -4.04 1.33
C GLY A 62 -19.24 -4.18 2.63
N MET A 63 -19.52 -5.18 3.47
CA MET A 63 -18.67 -5.46 4.64
C MET A 63 -17.26 -5.94 4.24
N VAL A 64 -17.17 -6.79 3.22
CA VAL A 64 -15.87 -7.24 2.69
C VAL A 64 -15.09 -6.06 2.13
N ASP A 65 -15.72 -5.17 1.37
CA ASP A 65 -15.09 -3.97 0.81
C ASP A 65 -14.57 -3.04 1.92
N ILE A 66 -15.32 -2.84 2.99
CA ILE A 66 -14.89 -2.07 4.16
C ILE A 66 -13.64 -2.69 4.79
N LEU A 67 -13.62 -4.01 4.97
CA LEU A 67 -12.47 -4.73 5.53
C LEU A 67 -11.24 -4.60 4.63
N VAL A 68 -11.40 -4.82 3.32
CA VAL A 68 -10.31 -4.70 2.34
C VAL A 68 -9.76 -3.29 2.29
N ASN A 69 -10.63 -2.27 2.26
CA ASN A 69 -10.21 -0.87 2.27
C ASN A 69 -9.50 -0.51 3.57
N THR A 70 -10.00 -0.95 4.72
CA THR A 70 -9.35 -0.71 6.02
C THR A 70 -7.95 -1.31 6.06
N MET A 71 -7.79 -2.56 5.62
CA MET A 71 -6.48 -3.21 5.51
C MET A 71 -5.55 -2.48 4.54
N THR A 72 -6.09 -2.03 3.41
CA THR A 72 -5.32 -1.27 2.42
C THR A 72 -4.80 0.05 3.00
N TYR A 73 -5.64 0.80 3.72
CA TYR A 73 -5.21 2.04 4.37
C TYR A 73 -4.18 1.80 5.48
N MET A 74 -4.34 0.74 6.27
CA MET A 74 -3.35 0.36 7.29
C MET A 74 -1.99 0.03 6.65
N LEU A 75 -1.98 -0.79 5.61
CA LEU A 75 -0.76 -1.16 4.88
C LEU A 75 -0.11 0.07 4.21
N ALA A 76 -0.92 0.95 3.60
CA ALA A 76 -0.45 2.19 3.02
C ALA A 76 0.18 3.12 4.07
N GLY A 77 -0.41 3.19 5.27
CA GLY A 77 0.15 3.92 6.41
C GLY A 77 1.53 3.39 6.83
N ILE A 78 1.65 2.08 7.01
CA ILE A 78 2.92 1.41 7.36
C ILE A 78 3.96 1.64 6.27
N ALA A 79 3.58 1.48 4.99
CA ALA A 79 4.45 1.72 3.86
C ALA A 79 4.93 3.18 3.79
N SER A 80 4.04 4.15 4.08
CA SER A 80 4.38 5.57 4.10
C SER A 80 5.41 5.90 5.19
N ILE A 81 5.24 5.34 6.39
CA ILE A 81 6.21 5.52 7.49
C ILE A 81 7.56 4.91 7.09
N SER A 82 7.56 3.69 6.54
CA SER A 82 8.79 3.02 6.08
C SER A 82 9.51 3.83 5.01
N LEU A 83 8.73 4.42 4.09
CA LEU A 83 9.26 5.25 3.01
C LEU A 83 9.85 6.57 3.55
N LEU A 84 9.23 7.21 4.55
CA LEU A 84 9.77 8.39 5.23
C LEU A 84 11.09 8.07 5.93
N VAL A 85 11.17 6.95 6.66
CA VAL A 85 12.41 6.51 7.31
C VAL A 85 13.51 6.25 6.29
N GLY A 86 13.19 5.58 5.18
CA GLY A 86 14.11 5.37 4.06
C GLY A 86 14.59 6.67 3.43
N GLY A 87 13.68 7.63 3.24
CA GLY A 87 13.99 8.97 2.73
C GLY A 87 14.94 9.76 3.65
N ILE A 88 14.70 9.72 4.97
CA ILE A 88 15.61 10.29 5.97
C ILE A 88 16.99 9.61 5.89
N GLY A 89 17.01 8.28 5.65
CA GLY A 89 18.25 7.54 5.41
C GLY A 89 19.03 8.07 4.21
N ILE A 90 18.36 8.31 3.08
CA ILE A 90 18.97 8.93 1.88
C ILE A 90 19.53 10.31 2.23
N MET A 91 18.73 11.15 2.90
CA MET A 91 19.16 12.49 3.31
C MET A 91 20.43 12.44 4.18
N ASN A 92 20.49 11.53 5.15
CA ASN A 92 21.64 11.39 6.03
C ASN A 92 22.89 10.94 5.29
N ILE A 93 22.77 9.94 4.40
CA ILE A 93 23.88 9.46 3.55
C ILE A 93 24.40 10.61 2.68
N MET A 94 23.48 11.38 2.08
CA MET A 94 23.84 12.50 1.23
C MET A 94 24.52 13.64 2.02
N LEU A 95 24.08 13.93 3.25
CA LEU A 95 24.71 14.92 4.12
C LEU A 95 26.15 14.51 4.49
N VAL A 96 26.38 13.24 4.77
CA VAL A 96 27.72 12.70 5.03
C VAL A 96 28.56 12.79 3.75
N SER A 97 28.03 12.36 2.61
CA SER A 97 28.72 12.45 1.32
C SER A 97 29.12 13.89 0.97
N VAL A 98 28.24 14.87 1.21
CA VAL A 98 28.54 16.30 1.01
C VAL A 98 29.68 16.75 1.94
N SER A 99 29.67 16.35 3.22
CA SER A 99 30.73 16.72 4.16
C SER A 99 32.09 16.12 3.81
N GLU A 100 32.12 14.85 3.40
CA GLU A 100 33.34 14.17 2.95
C GLU A 100 33.91 14.77 1.67
N ARG A 101 33.04 15.28 0.76
CA ARG A 101 33.42 15.87 -0.51
C ARG A 101 33.47 17.40 -0.48
N THR A 102 33.47 18.04 0.69
CA THR A 102 33.43 19.50 0.84
C THR A 102 34.58 20.18 0.05
N ARG A 103 35.82 19.67 0.17
CA ARG A 103 37.00 20.21 -0.55
C ARG A 103 36.89 20.05 -2.06
N GLU A 104 36.35 18.91 -2.53
CA GLU A 104 36.12 18.67 -3.97
C GLU A 104 35.10 19.65 -4.54
N ILE A 105 33.99 19.89 -3.81
CA ILE A 105 32.96 20.88 -4.17
C ILE A 105 33.59 22.28 -4.23
N GLY A 106 34.44 22.63 -3.25
CA GLY A 106 35.15 23.89 -3.19
C GLY A 106 36.03 24.10 -4.42
N ILE A 107 36.80 23.09 -4.83
CA ILE A 107 37.66 23.14 -6.04
C ILE A 107 36.80 23.37 -7.29
N ARG A 108 35.71 22.61 -7.47
CA ARG A 108 34.81 22.78 -8.64
C ARG A 108 34.27 24.21 -8.71
N LYS A 109 33.85 24.76 -7.58
CA LYS A 109 33.31 26.14 -7.53
C LYS A 109 34.43 27.19 -7.80
N ALA A 110 35.63 26.97 -7.29
CA ALA A 110 36.77 27.86 -7.54
C ALA A 110 37.17 27.90 -9.04
N VAL A 111 36.98 26.80 -9.77
CA VAL A 111 37.20 26.70 -11.22
C VAL A 111 36.01 27.19 -12.04
N GLY A 112 34.92 27.62 -11.40
CA GLY A 112 33.80 28.28 -12.07
C GLY A 112 32.50 27.46 -12.19
N ALA A 113 32.37 26.31 -11.48
CA ALA A 113 31.12 25.58 -11.45
C ALA A 113 30.00 26.43 -10.84
N ARG A 114 28.84 26.46 -11.51
CA ARG A 114 27.65 27.18 -11.05
C ARG A 114 26.99 26.44 -9.86
N THR A 115 26.35 27.18 -9.01
CA THR A 115 25.54 26.62 -7.89
C THR A 115 24.54 25.56 -8.39
N TYR A 116 23.95 25.81 -9.57
CA TYR A 116 22.99 24.87 -10.19
C TYR A 116 23.64 23.55 -10.60
N ASP A 117 24.89 23.57 -11.09
CA ASP A 117 25.58 22.36 -11.54
C ASP A 117 25.85 21.43 -10.36
N ILE A 118 26.28 21.98 -9.21
CA ILE A 118 26.48 21.24 -7.97
C ILE A 118 25.13 20.72 -7.43
N LEU A 119 24.09 21.55 -7.41
CA LEU A 119 22.75 21.14 -6.97
C LEU A 119 22.26 19.95 -7.81
N LEU A 120 22.31 20.08 -9.14
CA LEU A 120 21.81 19.04 -10.05
C LEU A 120 22.59 17.74 -9.90
N GLN A 121 23.90 17.81 -9.73
CA GLN A 121 24.73 16.62 -9.51
C GLN A 121 24.26 15.82 -8.30
N PHE A 122 24.07 16.46 -7.14
CA PHE A 122 23.65 15.78 -5.92
C PHE A 122 22.19 15.32 -5.95
N VAL A 123 21.31 16.04 -6.64
CA VAL A 123 19.93 15.59 -6.87
C VAL A 123 19.90 14.33 -7.75
N ILE A 124 20.72 14.28 -8.79
CA ILE A 124 20.84 13.08 -9.63
C ILE A 124 21.42 11.91 -8.83
N GLU A 125 22.43 12.15 -7.98
CA GLU A 125 22.99 11.12 -7.11
C GLU A 125 21.93 10.54 -6.15
N ALA A 126 21.12 11.38 -5.51
CA ALA A 126 20.00 10.95 -4.67
C ALA A 126 18.93 10.18 -5.46
N LEU A 127 18.62 10.64 -6.68
CA LEU A 127 17.69 9.97 -7.58
C LEU A 127 18.17 8.57 -7.97
N VAL A 128 19.45 8.43 -8.33
CA VAL A 128 20.06 7.13 -8.67
C VAL A 128 19.99 6.17 -7.48
N LEU A 129 20.37 6.63 -6.28
CA LEU A 129 20.25 5.82 -5.05
C LEU A 129 18.81 5.34 -4.81
N SER A 130 17.86 6.24 -5.00
CA SER A 130 16.45 5.93 -4.82
C SER A 130 15.91 4.95 -5.88
N ILE A 131 16.30 5.11 -7.14
CA ILE A 131 15.92 4.19 -8.23
C ILE A 131 16.50 2.79 -7.99
N LEU A 132 17.77 2.70 -7.58
CA LEU A 132 18.40 1.43 -7.27
C LEU A 132 17.72 0.75 -6.07
N GLY A 133 17.50 1.48 -4.98
CA GLY A 133 16.78 0.96 -3.81
C GLY A 133 15.33 0.58 -4.12
N GLY A 134 14.61 1.42 -4.86
CA GLY A 134 13.25 1.17 -5.31
C GLY A 134 13.16 -0.03 -6.26
N GLY A 135 14.11 -0.18 -7.19
CA GLY A 135 14.20 -1.33 -8.08
C GLY A 135 14.40 -2.64 -7.32
N LEU A 136 15.32 -2.64 -6.35
CA LEU A 136 15.51 -3.79 -5.45
C LEU A 136 14.24 -4.08 -4.63
N GLY A 137 13.59 -3.05 -4.09
CA GLY A 137 12.34 -3.18 -3.36
C GLY A 137 11.22 -3.80 -4.21
N ILE A 138 11.07 -3.36 -5.46
CA ILE A 138 10.12 -3.92 -6.42
C ILE A 138 10.47 -5.39 -6.72
N ALA A 139 11.75 -5.72 -6.92
CA ALA A 139 12.20 -7.09 -7.19
C ALA A 139 11.88 -8.02 -6.00
N PHE A 140 12.21 -7.61 -4.77
CA PHE A 140 11.89 -8.37 -3.56
C PHE A 140 10.37 -8.46 -3.32
N GLY A 141 9.62 -7.39 -3.57
CA GLY A 141 8.16 -7.40 -3.46
C GLY A 141 7.51 -8.35 -4.47
N ALA A 142 7.98 -8.35 -5.72
CA ALA A 142 7.50 -9.26 -6.76
C ALA A 142 7.87 -10.71 -6.44
N LEU A 143 9.09 -10.96 -5.96
CA LEU A 143 9.52 -12.30 -5.53
C LEU A 143 8.66 -12.81 -4.35
N GLY A 144 8.41 -11.95 -3.36
CA GLY A 144 7.54 -12.30 -2.23
C GLY A 144 6.12 -12.63 -2.68
N ALA A 145 5.53 -11.81 -3.56
CA ALA A 145 4.21 -12.07 -4.13
C ALA A 145 4.17 -13.38 -4.93
N TRP A 146 5.24 -13.68 -5.69
CA TRP A 146 5.36 -14.93 -6.42
C TRP A 146 5.43 -16.15 -5.48
N LEU A 147 6.20 -16.09 -4.40
CA LEU A 147 6.24 -17.15 -3.40
C LEU A 147 4.88 -17.39 -2.73
N ILE A 148 4.17 -16.31 -2.39
CA ILE A 148 2.84 -16.39 -1.78
C ILE A 148 1.80 -16.93 -2.78
N SER A 149 2.01 -16.74 -4.09
CA SER A 149 1.08 -17.19 -5.13
C SER A 149 0.88 -18.72 -5.17
N PHE A 150 1.79 -19.50 -4.60
CA PHE A 150 1.62 -20.97 -4.44
C PHE A 150 0.54 -21.34 -3.41
N VAL A 151 0.20 -20.44 -2.50
CA VAL A 151 -0.79 -20.70 -1.43
C VAL A 151 -2.04 -19.83 -1.62
N LEU A 152 -1.86 -18.58 -2.04
CA LEU A 152 -2.92 -17.59 -2.22
C LEU A 152 -2.87 -17.04 -3.65
N ALA A 153 -4.03 -16.86 -4.27
CA ALA A 153 -4.11 -16.25 -5.61
C ALA A 153 -3.69 -14.77 -5.55
N THR A 154 -2.41 -14.49 -5.69
CA THR A 154 -1.83 -13.15 -5.73
C THR A 154 -1.35 -12.79 -7.12
N LYS A 155 -1.50 -11.51 -7.50
CA LYS A 155 -1.00 -10.99 -8.78
C LYS A 155 -0.36 -9.62 -8.57
N VAL A 156 0.87 -9.44 -9.04
CA VAL A 156 1.50 -8.13 -9.13
C VAL A 156 0.99 -7.44 -10.40
N THR A 157 0.41 -6.26 -10.25
CA THR A 157 -0.09 -5.49 -11.38
C THR A 157 0.98 -4.52 -11.89
N LEU A 158 0.99 -4.23 -13.20
CA LEU A 158 1.90 -3.23 -13.76
C LEU A 158 1.71 -1.86 -13.10
N TRP A 159 0.47 -1.53 -12.76
CA TRP A 159 0.13 -0.28 -12.07
C TRP A 159 0.82 -0.17 -10.70
N SER A 160 0.81 -1.23 -9.90
CA SER A 160 1.48 -1.23 -8.58
C SER A 160 2.99 -1.04 -8.72
N VAL A 161 3.61 -1.63 -9.74
CA VAL A 161 5.04 -1.45 -10.04
C VAL A 161 5.35 -0.01 -10.44
N LEU A 162 4.54 0.59 -11.32
CA LEU A 162 4.72 1.98 -11.73
C LEU A 162 4.57 2.94 -10.56
N VAL A 163 3.52 2.76 -9.74
CA VAL A 163 3.32 3.59 -8.54
C VAL A 163 4.52 3.47 -7.61
N ALA A 164 4.98 2.25 -7.30
CA ALA A 164 6.14 2.04 -6.43
C ALA A 164 7.41 2.73 -6.99
N PHE A 165 7.65 2.62 -8.30
CA PHE A 165 8.80 3.24 -8.97
C PHE A 165 8.77 4.76 -8.87
N PHE A 166 7.65 5.39 -9.28
CA PHE A 166 7.54 6.85 -9.27
C PHE A 166 7.53 7.43 -7.84
N PHE A 167 6.92 6.72 -6.90
CA PHE A 167 6.95 7.12 -5.50
C PHE A 167 8.36 7.06 -4.92
N SER A 168 9.11 5.98 -5.20
CA SER A 168 10.51 5.85 -4.76
C SER A 168 11.37 6.98 -5.36
N ALA A 169 11.28 7.23 -6.66
CA ALA A 169 12.00 8.31 -7.31
C ALA A 169 11.65 9.68 -6.71
N GLY A 170 10.35 9.94 -6.46
CA GLY A 170 9.88 11.18 -5.84
C GLY A 170 10.46 11.40 -4.44
N ILE A 171 10.51 10.36 -3.62
CA ILE A 171 11.13 10.40 -2.28
C ILE A 171 12.64 10.69 -2.37
N GLY A 172 13.34 10.05 -3.31
CA GLY A 172 14.76 10.34 -3.53
C GLY A 172 15.03 11.80 -3.86
N VAL A 173 14.24 12.38 -4.75
CA VAL A 173 14.35 13.81 -5.08
C VAL A 173 13.99 14.66 -3.87
N PHE A 174 12.86 14.39 -3.21
CA PHE A 174 12.39 15.19 -2.07
C PHE A 174 13.43 15.27 -0.94
N PHE A 175 13.94 14.13 -0.50
CA PHE A 175 14.93 14.08 0.57
C PHE A 175 16.35 14.42 0.11
N GLY A 176 16.66 14.29 -1.19
CA GLY A 176 17.95 14.65 -1.78
C GLY A 176 18.13 16.16 -2.01
N VAL A 177 17.04 16.92 -2.20
CA VAL A 177 17.12 18.36 -2.48
C VAL A 177 17.77 19.15 -1.34
N TYR A 178 17.47 18.84 -0.08
CA TYR A 178 18.05 19.59 1.06
C TYR A 178 19.58 19.45 1.14
N PRO A 179 20.19 18.24 1.15
CA PRO A 179 21.65 18.12 1.13
C PRO A 179 22.27 18.67 -0.14
N ALA A 180 21.64 18.50 -1.30
CA ALA A 180 22.11 19.07 -2.56
C ALA A 180 22.15 20.61 -2.52
N TYR A 181 21.10 21.23 -1.95
CA TYR A 181 21.07 22.68 -1.75
C TYR A 181 22.19 23.14 -0.81
N LYS A 182 22.41 22.43 0.30
CA LYS A 182 23.49 22.72 1.25
C LYS A 182 24.86 22.64 0.56
N ALA A 183 25.11 21.60 -0.21
CA ALA A 183 26.34 21.45 -1.01
C ALA A 183 26.52 22.60 -2.01
N SER A 184 25.45 22.99 -2.69
CA SER A 184 25.49 24.05 -3.70
C SER A 184 25.75 25.45 -3.14
N LYS A 185 25.55 25.67 -1.85
CA LYS A 185 25.78 26.95 -1.16
C LYS A 185 27.12 27.05 -0.42
N LEU A 186 27.95 26.00 -0.44
CA LEU A 186 29.28 26.04 0.16
C LEU A 186 30.11 27.18 -0.42
N ASP A 187 30.76 27.96 0.47
CA ASP A 187 31.76 28.94 0.06
C ASP A 187 33.05 28.24 -0.39
N PRO A 188 33.58 28.52 -1.58
CA PRO A 188 34.82 27.86 -2.07
C PRO A 188 36.01 28.14 -1.15
N ILE A 189 36.11 29.31 -0.50
CA ILE A 189 37.23 29.68 0.38
C ILE A 189 37.15 28.85 1.66
N GLU A 190 35.97 28.75 2.28
CA GLU A 190 35.78 27.95 3.48
C GLU A 190 35.95 26.45 3.19
N ALA A 191 35.41 25.98 2.06
CA ALA A 191 35.49 24.59 1.65
C ALA A 191 36.95 24.11 1.41
N LEU A 192 37.83 25.01 0.95
CA LEU A 192 39.28 24.71 0.73
C LEU A 192 40.08 24.73 2.03
N ARG A 193 39.59 25.39 3.09
CA ARG A 193 40.23 25.43 4.43
C ARG A 193 39.77 24.28 5.33
N TYR A 194 38.81 23.50 4.89
CA TYR A 194 38.31 22.36 5.64
C TYR A 194 39.31 21.22 5.58
N GLU A 195 39.90 20.85 6.72
CA GLU A 195 40.75 19.67 6.92
C GLU A 195 39.92 18.44 7.30
#